data_6ca85667678accbde6678cd6580904d9
#
_entry.id   6ca85667678accbde6678cd6580904d9
#
_cell.length_a   1.000
_cell.length_b   1.000
_cell.length_c   1.000
_cell.angle_alpha   90.00
_cell.angle_beta   90.00
_cell.angle_gamma   90.00
#
_symmetry.space_group_name_H-M   'P 1'
#
loop_
_entity.id
_entity.type
_entity.pdbx_description
1 polymer ?
#
loop_
_entity_poly.entity_id
_entity_poly.type
_entity_poly.pdbx_seq_one_letter_code
_entity_poly.pdbx_strand_id
1 'polypeptide(L)'
;MITEERLVKALKYLSDTDEQSAEASANVKYLDRLLKRKKALFITSDKNLKSISAKEQGFYASEIYEKAIDEQFAAEVKATTLENKRDKEGLIIDLFRTLEASRRQHNI
;
A
#
# COMPACT_ATOMS: atom_id res chain seq x y z
N MET A 1 -21.31 21.47 4.58
CA MET A 1 -22.35 20.41 4.61
C MET A 1 -22.13 19.41 3.50
N ILE A 2 -22.24 18.13 3.79
CA ILE A 2 -22.05 17.08 2.78
C ILE A 2 -23.38 16.82 2.09
N THR A 3 -23.38 16.93 0.76
CA THR A 3 -24.57 16.67 -0.06
C THR A 3 -24.70 15.18 -0.37
N GLU A 4 -25.91 14.74 -0.72
CA GLU A 4 -26.15 13.38 -1.20
C GLU A 4 -25.32 13.08 -2.45
N GLU A 5 -25.16 14.07 -3.32
CA GLU A 5 -24.33 13.96 -4.53
C GLU A 5 -22.87 13.66 -4.16
N ARG A 6 -22.34 14.33 -3.13
CA ARG A 6 -20.98 14.08 -2.66
C ARG A 6 -20.85 12.67 -2.03
N LEU A 7 -21.89 12.23 -1.32
CA LEU A 7 -21.93 10.87 -0.76
C LEU A 7 -21.88 9.81 -1.86
N VAL A 8 -22.65 9.98 -2.93
CA VAL A 8 -22.66 9.05 -4.06
C VAL A 8 -21.28 8.99 -4.70
N LYS A 9 -20.60 10.12 -4.86
CA LYS A 9 -19.23 10.15 -5.39
C LYS A 9 -18.26 9.38 -4.50
N ALA A 10 -18.39 9.51 -3.18
CA ALA A 10 -17.54 8.78 -2.24
C ALA A 10 -17.74 7.25 -2.35
N LEU A 11 -19.00 6.82 -2.38
CA LEU A 11 -19.34 5.41 -2.53
C LEU A 11 -18.84 4.83 -3.84
N LYS A 12 -19.01 5.57 -4.94
CA LYS A 12 -18.54 5.18 -6.25
C LYS A 12 -17.02 5.06 -6.30
N TYR A 13 -16.31 6.02 -5.71
CA TYR A 13 -14.85 5.99 -5.67
C TYR A 13 -14.34 4.76 -4.93
N LEU A 14 -14.93 4.42 -3.78
CA LEU A 14 -14.54 3.23 -3.03
C LEU A 14 -14.81 1.95 -3.83
N SER A 15 -15.95 1.86 -4.51
CA SER A 15 -16.29 0.72 -5.34
C SER A 15 -15.32 0.60 -6.53
N ASP A 16 -15.06 1.71 -7.23
CA ASP A 16 -14.24 1.71 -8.44
C ASP A 16 -12.76 1.43 -8.15
N THR A 17 -12.28 1.73 -6.94
CA THR A 17 -10.86 1.57 -6.57
C THR A 17 -10.60 0.36 -5.67
N ASP A 18 -11.59 -0.44 -5.36
CA ASP A 18 -11.43 -1.57 -4.44
C ASP A 18 -10.42 -2.60 -4.94
N GLU A 19 -10.56 -3.03 -6.19
CA GLU A 19 -9.65 -3.99 -6.81
C GLU A 19 -8.24 -3.40 -6.93
N GLN A 20 -8.13 -2.17 -7.37
CA GLN A 20 -6.85 -1.46 -7.50
C GLN A 20 -6.15 -1.34 -6.14
N SER A 21 -6.90 -1.06 -5.09
CA SER A 21 -6.38 -0.99 -3.72
C SER A 21 -5.84 -2.34 -3.24
N ALA A 22 -6.59 -3.42 -3.50
CA ALA A 22 -6.19 -4.77 -3.16
C ALA A 22 -4.91 -5.18 -3.90
N GLU A 23 -4.82 -4.88 -5.20
CA GLU A 23 -3.65 -5.17 -6.01
C GLU A 23 -2.41 -4.39 -5.53
N ALA A 24 -2.58 -3.10 -5.23
CA ALA A 24 -1.47 -2.27 -4.74
C ALA A 24 -0.92 -2.79 -3.41
N SER A 25 -1.80 -3.17 -2.48
CA SER A 25 -1.43 -3.73 -1.19
C SER A 25 -0.74 -5.09 -1.34
N ALA A 26 -1.27 -5.95 -2.21
CA ALA A 26 -0.70 -7.26 -2.50
C ALA A 26 0.68 -7.13 -3.16
N ASN A 27 0.87 -6.13 -4.02
CA ASN A 27 2.15 -5.88 -4.68
C ASN A 27 3.25 -5.52 -3.70
N VAL A 28 2.96 -4.71 -2.67
CA VAL A 28 3.93 -4.40 -1.61
C VAL A 28 4.41 -5.68 -0.92
N LYS A 29 3.49 -6.57 -0.58
CA LYS A 29 3.83 -7.86 0.06
C LYS A 29 4.62 -8.77 -0.89
N TYR A 30 4.24 -8.78 -2.15
CA TYR A 30 4.95 -9.57 -3.17
C TYR A 30 6.40 -9.11 -3.32
N LEU A 31 6.64 -7.80 -3.39
CA LEU A 31 7.99 -7.27 -3.52
C LEU A 31 8.86 -7.56 -2.30
N ASP A 32 8.28 -7.58 -1.11
CA ASP A 32 9.00 -7.97 0.11
C ASP A 32 9.45 -9.44 0.03
N ARG A 33 8.56 -10.34 -0.40
CA ARG A 33 8.89 -11.75 -0.60
C ARG A 33 9.94 -11.94 -1.70
N LEU A 34 9.80 -11.18 -2.77
CA LEU A 34 10.75 -11.23 -3.89
C LEU A 34 12.14 -10.76 -3.46
N LEU A 35 12.22 -9.75 -2.61
CA LEU A 35 13.50 -9.28 -2.05
C LEU A 35 14.21 -10.38 -1.28
N LYS A 36 13.49 -11.14 -0.46
CA LYS A 36 14.04 -12.27 0.29
C LYS A 36 14.56 -13.35 -0.64
N ARG A 37 13.84 -13.62 -1.72
CA ARG A 37 14.28 -14.59 -2.75
C ARG A 37 15.53 -14.10 -3.47
N LYS A 38 15.58 -12.83 -3.85
CA LYS A 38 16.77 -12.24 -4.50
C LYS A 38 18.00 -12.33 -3.61
N LYS A 39 17.84 -12.07 -2.31
CA LYS A 39 18.91 -12.21 -1.33
C LYS A 39 19.42 -13.66 -1.27
N ALA A 40 18.51 -14.62 -1.16
CA ALA A 40 18.87 -16.03 -1.11
C ALA A 40 19.61 -16.48 -2.37
N LEU A 41 19.13 -16.07 -3.54
CA LEU A 41 19.79 -16.39 -4.82
C LEU A 41 21.18 -15.76 -4.92
N PHE A 42 21.32 -14.52 -4.45
CA PHE A 42 22.61 -13.83 -4.45
C PHE A 42 23.63 -14.57 -3.58
N ILE A 43 23.24 -14.96 -2.37
CA ILE A 43 24.10 -15.65 -1.42
C ILE A 43 24.49 -17.03 -1.94
N THR A 44 23.54 -17.80 -2.48
CA THR A 44 23.79 -19.16 -2.98
C THR A 44 24.57 -19.19 -4.28
N SER A 45 24.47 -18.13 -5.09
CA SER A 45 25.23 -18.04 -6.35
C SER A 45 26.66 -17.53 -6.19
N ASP A 46 27.00 -16.97 -5.02
CA ASP A 46 28.35 -16.53 -4.73
C ASP A 46 29.23 -17.73 -4.39
N LYS A 47 30.13 -18.06 -5.31
CA LYS A 47 31.04 -19.22 -5.19
C LYS A 47 32.31 -18.91 -4.40
N ASN A 48 32.49 -17.68 -3.95
CA ASN A 48 33.65 -17.31 -3.14
C ASN A 48 33.52 -17.88 -1.73
N LEU A 49 34.68 -18.29 -1.14
CA LEU A 49 34.75 -18.82 0.21
C LEU A 49 34.66 -17.69 1.24
N LYS A 50 33.52 -16.99 1.24
CA LYS A 50 33.24 -15.92 2.19
C LYS A 50 32.24 -16.41 3.23
N SER A 51 32.24 -15.77 4.41
CA SER A 51 31.23 -16.00 5.42
C SER A 51 29.84 -15.57 4.91
N ILE A 52 28.79 -16.13 5.49
CA ILE A 52 27.41 -15.74 5.17
C ILE A 52 27.21 -14.23 5.41
N SER A 53 27.78 -13.72 6.51
CA SER A 53 27.71 -12.29 6.85
C SER A 53 28.32 -11.41 5.75
N ALA A 54 29.50 -11.78 5.22
CA ALA A 54 30.14 -11.04 4.14
C ALA A 54 29.31 -11.07 2.85
N LYS A 55 28.67 -12.20 2.54
CA LYS A 55 27.79 -12.37 1.38
C LYS A 55 26.53 -11.52 1.53
N GLU A 56 25.94 -11.45 2.74
CA GLU A 56 24.79 -10.58 3.01
C GLU A 56 25.14 -9.11 2.82
N GLN A 57 26.27 -8.67 3.33
CA GLN A 57 26.73 -7.29 3.13
C GLN A 57 26.96 -6.98 1.66
N GLY A 58 27.50 -7.94 0.91
CA GLY A 58 27.66 -7.83 -0.53
C GLY A 58 26.33 -7.65 -1.25
N PHE A 59 25.29 -8.36 -0.82
CA PHE A 59 23.95 -8.20 -1.36
C PHE A 59 23.42 -6.79 -1.10
N TYR A 60 23.50 -6.29 0.14
CA TYR A 60 23.00 -4.97 0.50
C TYR A 60 23.77 -3.83 -0.17
N ALA A 61 25.00 -4.07 -0.60
CA ALA A 61 25.80 -3.09 -1.36
C ALA A 61 25.61 -3.22 -2.87
N SER A 62 24.84 -4.21 -3.35
CA SER A 62 24.68 -4.50 -4.76
C SER A 62 23.63 -3.60 -5.44
N GLU A 63 23.74 -3.48 -6.77
CA GLU A 63 22.75 -2.80 -7.59
C GLU A 63 21.41 -3.54 -7.57
N ILE A 64 21.44 -4.86 -7.39
CA ILE A 64 20.24 -5.69 -7.28
C ILE A 64 19.38 -5.21 -6.10
N TYR A 65 20.03 -5.00 -4.95
CA TYR A 65 19.33 -4.50 -3.76
C TYR A 65 18.84 -3.07 -3.93
N GLU A 66 19.68 -2.19 -4.47
CA GLU A 66 19.30 -0.80 -4.72
C GLU A 66 18.06 -0.70 -5.60
N LYS A 67 18.04 -1.44 -6.70
CA LYS A 67 16.89 -1.49 -7.60
C LYS A 67 15.65 -2.05 -6.90
N ALA A 68 15.82 -3.10 -6.10
CA ALA A 68 14.72 -3.74 -5.39
C ALA A 68 14.07 -2.81 -4.35
N ILE A 69 14.87 -2.06 -3.60
CA ILE A 69 14.32 -1.11 -2.61
C ILE A 69 13.65 0.09 -3.27
N ASP A 70 14.15 0.54 -4.43
CA ASP A 70 13.51 1.61 -5.19
C ASP A 70 12.12 1.17 -5.70
N GLU A 71 12.03 -0.05 -6.22
CA GLU A 71 10.75 -0.62 -6.66
C GLU A 71 9.79 -0.79 -5.48
N GLN A 72 10.28 -1.25 -4.34
CA GLN A 72 9.48 -1.43 -3.13
C GLN A 72 8.98 -0.09 -2.61
N PHE A 73 9.83 0.92 -2.57
CA PHE A 73 9.45 2.27 -2.15
C PHE A 73 8.35 2.83 -3.05
N ALA A 74 8.51 2.72 -4.37
CA ALA A 74 7.50 3.19 -5.32
C ALA A 74 6.15 2.49 -5.11
N ALA A 75 6.17 1.18 -4.87
CA ALA A 75 4.96 0.40 -4.60
C ALA A 75 4.29 0.82 -3.29
N GLU A 76 5.08 1.08 -2.24
CA GLU A 76 4.57 1.53 -0.94
C GLU A 76 3.93 2.91 -1.05
N VAL A 77 4.56 3.84 -1.77
CA VAL A 77 4.00 5.19 -2.01
C VAL A 77 2.66 5.07 -2.73
N LYS A 78 2.59 4.26 -3.77
CA LYS A 78 1.35 4.06 -4.53
C LYS A 78 0.23 3.49 -3.65
N ALA A 79 0.53 2.44 -2.88
CA ALA A 79 -0.45 1.79 -2.02
C ALA A 79 -0.93 2.73 -0.92
N THR A 80 -0.01 3.44 -0.26
CA THR A 80 -0.33 4.37 0.83
C THR A 80 -1.13 5.57 0.32
N THR A 81 -0.77 6.12 -0.83
CA THR A 81 -1.51 7.24 -1.44
C THR A 81 -2.95 6.84 -1.75
N LEU A 82 -3.14 5.66 -2.32
CA LEU A 82 -4.48 5.16 -2.63
C LEU A 82 -5.28 4.87 -1.35
N GLU A 83 -4.65 4.27 -0.35
CA GLU A 83 -5.26 4.03 0.96
C GLU A 83 -5.73 5.33 1.60
N ASN A 84 -4.89 6.38 1.60
CA ASN A 84 -5.24 7.67 2.16
C ASN A 84 -6.43 8.32 1.45
N LYS A 85 -6.50 8.21 0.12
CA LYS A 85 -7.64 8.71 -0.66
C LYS A 85 -8.92 7.96 -0.32
N ARG A 86 -8.83 6.64 -0.17
CA ARG A 86 -9.97 5.80 0.18
C ARG A 86 -10.44 6.08 1.61
N ASP A 87 -9.52 6.26 2.55
CA ASP A 87 -9.83 6.60 3.94
C ASP A 87 -10.56 7.95 4.02
N LYS A 88 -10.13 8.93 3.23
CA LYS A 88 -10.79 10.23 3.15
C LYS A 88 -12.25 10.07 2.70
N GLU A 89 -12.50 9.27 1.68
CA GLU A 89 -13.86 9.04 1.20
C GLU A 89 -14.71 8.28 2.21
N GLY A 90 -14.10 7.32 2.93
CA GLY A 90 -14.75 6.63 4.05
C GLY A 90 -15.16 7.58 5.16
N LEU A 91 -14.31 8.55 5.50
CA LEU A 91 -14.61 9.56 6.51
C LEU A 91 -15.79 10.47 6.08
N ILE A 92 -15.89 10.79 4.79
CA ILE A 92 -17.01 11.57 4.26
C ILE A 92 -18.32 10.79 4.44
N ILE A 93 -18.31 9.49 4.20
CA ILE A 93 -19.49 8.64 4.40
C ILE A 93 -19.88 8.59 5.87
N ASP A 94 -18.92 8.41 6.77
CA ASP A 94 -19.16 8.36 8.21
C ASP A 94 -19.71 9.68 8.74
N LEU A 95 -19.14 10.79 8.27
CA LEU A 95 -19.60 12.13 8.65
C LEU A 95 -21.03 12.38 8.16
N PHE A 96 -21.36 11.97 6.94
CA PHE A 96 -22.72 12.09 6.40
C PHE A 96 -23.71 11.35 7.29
N ARG A 97 -23.39 10.12 7.71
CA ARG A 97 -24.25 9.32 8.60
C ARG A 97 -24.46 10.03 9.94
N THR A 98 -23.40 10.58 10.51
CA THR A 98 -23.46 11.29 11.79
C THR A 98 -24.35 12.52 11.69
N LEU A 99 -24.21 13.31 10.63
CA LEU A 99 -25.02 14.51 10.40
C LEU A 99 -26.51 14.15 10.18
N GLU A 100 -26.78 13.08 9.44
CA GLU A 100 -28.16 12.62 9.22
C GLU A 100 -28.80 12.11 10.52
N ALA A 101 -28.08 11.38 11.34
CA ALA A 101 -28.58 10.94 12.65
C ALA A 101 -28.90 12.12 13.57
N SER A 102 -28.01 13.10 13.60
CA SER A 102 -28.20 14.34 14.38
C SER A 102 -29.43 15.11 13.91
N ARG A 103 -29.59 15.25 12.59
CA ARG A 103 -30.75 15.90 12.00
C ARG A 103 -32.08 15.24 12.38
N ARG A 104 -32.09 13.90 12.34
CA ARG A 104 -33.28 13.12 12.71
C ARG A 104 -33.68 13.36 14.18
N GLN A 105 -32.69 13.41 15.08
CA GLN A 105 -32.94 13.68 16.49
C GLN A 105 -33.59 15.07 16.72
N HIS A 106 -33.14 16.06 15.97
CA HIS A 106 -33.67 17.42 16.09
C HIS A 106 -35.05 17.62 15.44
N ASN A 107 -35.43 16.73 14.54
CA ASN A 107 -36.71 16.81 13.83
C ASN A 107 -37.82 15.98 14.49
N ILE A 108 -37.52 15.31 15.58
CA ILE A 108 -38.51 14.61 16.39
C ILE A 108 -39.02 15.54 17.50
#